data_38caf74a168da2005e9c281b9feca614
#
_entry.id   38caf74a168da2005e9c281b9feca614
#
_cell.length_a   1.000
_cell.length_b   1.000
_cell.length_c   1.000
_cell.angle_alpha   90.00
_cell.angle_beta   90.00
_cell.angle_gamma   90.00
#
_symmetry.space_group_name_H-M   'P 1'
#
loop_
_entity.id
_entity.type
_entity.pdbx_description
1 polymer ?
#
loop_
_entity_poly.entity_id
_entity_poly.type
_entity_poly.pdbx_seq_one_letter_code
_entity_poly.pdbx_strand_id
1 'polypeptide(L)'
;MRCVLMVGLSGRQSSPTSIGNMTRALAVAIDGPAGAGKSTVSRALALKTGFALLDTGAMYRAYTWAYLKDRESYPHISIAESAIRHEISVTFDDGSTLVRCDGRDITRDIRSVEVTAAVSEVSAVAEVRDLAVELQRRTVATELSSGRGVILEGRDIGSTVLPNAEVKFFLTADPSARAARRGLETGQEVSEVIELIQARDLADSTREQSPLRKAEDAIEIDATHLSADEVVEVMHSRILDVASL
;
A
#
# COMPACT_ATOMS: atom_id res chain seq x y z
N MET A 1 2.06 -40.74 24.91
CA MET A 1 3.35 -40.08 25.16
C MET A 1 3.36 -38.75 24.43
N ARG A 2 3.16 -37.67 25.18
CA ARG A 2 3.11 -36.30 24.62
C ARG A 2 4.53 -35.76 24.57
N CYS A 3 5.01 -35.39 23.38
CA CYS A 3 6.26 -34.66 23.20
C CYS A 3 5.91 -33.15 23.10
N VAL A 4 6.28 -32.41 24.15
CA VAL A 4 6.16 -30.94 24.19
C VAL A 4 7.44 -30.37 23.62
N LEU A 5 7.36 -29.74 22.44
CA LEU A 5 8.47 -28.96 21.89
C LEU A 5 8.39 -27.55 22.48
N MET A 6 9.38 -27.21 23.28
CA MET A 6 9.64 -25.84 23.74
C MET A 6 10.27 -25.06 22.59
N VAL A 7 9.58 -24.04 22.10
CA VAL A 7 10.13 -23.03 21.18
C VAL A 7 10.75 -21.93 22.02
N GLY A 8 12.07 -21.81 21.96
CA GLY A 8 12.84 -20.79 22.63
C GLY A 8 12.61 -19.40 22.00
N LEU A 9 12.04 -18.48 22.77
CA LEU A 9 11.95 -17.06 22.46
C LEU A 9 13.32 -16.40 22.73
N SER A 10 14.08 -16.16 21.68
CA SER A 10 15.24 -15.27 21.71
C SER A 10 14.81 -13.88 21.25
N GLY A 11 14.23 -13.11 22.13
CA GLY A 11 13.89 -11.71 21.93
C GLY A 11 15.11 -10.83 22.14
N ARG A 12 15.62 -10.19 21.09
CA ARG A 12 16.37 -8.95 21.24
C ARG A 12 15.35 -7.83 21.46
N GLN A 13 15.26 -7.35 22.68
CA GLN A 13 14.60 -6.10 23.02
C GLN A 13 15.49 -4.95 22.55
N SER A 14 15.15 -4.33 21.41
CA SER A 14 15.58 -2.98 21.08
C SER A 14 14.62 -2.03 21.80
N SER A 15 15.16 -1.26 22.75
CA SER A 15 14.40 -0.23 23.49
C SER A 15 13.85 0.79 22.51
N PRO A 16 12.55 1.14 22.54
CA PRO A 16 12.01 2.20 21.70
C PRO A 16 12.50 3.54 22.24
N THR A 17 13.21 4.29 21.39
CA THR A 17 13.42 5.73 21.55
C THR A 17 12.05 6.38 21.68
N SER A 18 11.85 7.24 22.66
CA SER A 18 10.58 7.85 23.05
C SER A 18 9.88 8.55 21.88
N ILE A 19 9.01 7.82 21.19
CA ILE A 19 7.99 8.35 20.28
C ILE A 19 6.86 8.84 21.19
N GLY A 20 6.45 10.11 21.04
CA GLY A 20 5.36 10.68 21.83
C GLY A 20 4.17 9.72 21.86
N ASN A 21 3.68 9.41 23.06
CA ASN A 21 2.64 8.42 23.33
C ASN A 21 1.37 8.77 22.54
N MET A 22 1.18 8.21 21.35
CA MET A 22 -0.13 8.21 20.73
C MET A 22 -0.99 7.21 21.50
N THR A 23 -1.99 7.72 22.19
CA THR A 23 -2.82 6.94 23.13
C THR A 23 -3.84 6.06 22.40
N ARG A 24 -4.00 6.19 21.08
CA ARG A 24 -5.01 5.47 20.29
C ARG A 24 -4.42 4.92 19.01
N ALA A 25 -4.70 3.65 18.72
CA ALA A 25 -4.43 3.05 17.42
C ALA A 25 -5.44 3.57 16.39
N LEU A 26 -4.94 4.13 15.28
CA LEU A 26 -5.76 4.73 14.23
C LEU A 26 -5.52 4.04 12.88
N ALA A 27 -6.56 4.00 12.04
CA ALA A 27 -6.42 3.69 10.64
C ALA A 27 -6.29 4.98 9.83
N VAL A 28 -5.23 5.07 9.03
CA VAL A 28 -4.92 6.22 8.17
C VAL A 28 -4.95 5.77 6.71
N ALA A 29 -5.79 6.40 5.89
CA ALA A 29 -5.86 6.15 4.45
C ALA A 29 -5.07 7.22 3.69
N ILE A 30 -4.21 6.81 2.74
CA ILE A 30 -3.47 7.71 1.85
C ILE A 30 -3.72 7.30 0.41
N ASP A 31 -4.59 8.03 -0.27
CA ASP A 31 -4.94 7.81 -1.67
C ASP A 31 -4.32 8.88 -2.58
N GLY A 32 -4.33 8.63 -3.88
CA GLY A 32 -3.89 9.59 -4.89
C GLY A 32 -3.30 8.95 -6.13
N PRO A 33 -3.05 9.72 -7.20
CA PRO A 33 -2.60 9.23 -8.49
C PRO A 33 -1.17 8.68 -8.48
N ALA A 34 -0.77 8.08 -9.59
CA ALA A 34 0.58 7.55 -9.78
C ALA A 34 1.64 8.68 -9.72
N GLY A 35 2.78 8.43 -9.07
CA GLY A 35 3.87 9.42 -8.97
C GLY A 35 3.62 10.59 -8.02
N ALA A 36 2.51 10.63 -7.26
CA ALA A 36 2.23 11.70 -6.29
C ALA A 36 3.16 11.68 -5.05
N GLY A 37 4.02 10.67 -4.90
CA GLY A 37 4.94 10.55 -3.77
C GLY A 37 4.40 9.77 -2.58
N LYS A 38 3.24 9.09 -2.72
CA LYS A 38 2.60 8.35 -1.63
C LYS A 38 3.54 7.42 -0.89
N SER A 39 4.24 6.52 -1.58
CA SER A 39 5.08 5.50 -0.94
C SER A 39 6.23 6.11 -0.13
N THR A 40 6.83 7.19 -0.62
CA THR A 40 7.87 7.92 0.11
C THR A 40 7.32 8.54 1.39
N VAL A 41 6.20 9.26 1.27
CA VAL A 41 5.53 9.95 2.38
C VAL A 41 4.97 8.94 3.38
N SER A 42 4.28 7.91 2.93
CA SER A 42 3.69 6.87 3.79
C SER A 42 4.75 6.13 4.61
N ARG A 43 5.89 5.82 3.99
CA ARG A 43 7.00 5.19 4.70
C ARG A 43 7.61 6.10 5.77
N ALA A 44 7.89 7.35 5.42
CA ALA A 44 8.42 8.32 6.37
C ALA A 44 7.44 8.57 7.53
N LEU A 45 6.15 8.67 7.23
CA LEU A 45 5.09 8.82 8.21
C LEU A 45 4.97 7.60 9.13
N ALA A 46 5.06 6.37 8.59
CA ALA A 46 5.05 5.13 9.35
C ALA A 46 6.23 5.06 10.33
N LEU A 47 7.44 5.41 9.88
CA LEU A 47 8.62 5.50 10.74
C LEU A 47 8.47 6.55 11.84
N LYS A 48 7.86 7.70 11.52
CA LYS A 48 7.64 8.81 12.46
C LYS A 48 6.58 8.48 13.53
N THR A 49 5.54 7.75 13.14
CA THR A 49 4.39 7.40 14.03
C THR A 49 4.54 6.05 14.73
N GLY A 50 5.41 5.17 14.24
CA GLY A 50 5.47 3.76 14.66
C GLY A 50 4.32 2.89 14.14
N PHE A 51 3.49 3.42 13.23
CA PHE A 51 2.38 2.68 12.62
C PHE A 51 2.88 1.62 11.64
N ALA A 52 2.09 0.57 11.44
CA ALA A 52 2.30 -0.37 10.35
C ALA A 52 2.03 0.32 9.02
N LEU A 53 2.84 0.05 7.98
CA LEU A 53 2.57 0.51 6.62
C LEU A 53 2.11 -0.64 5.75
N LEU A 54 0.88 -0.57 5.25
CA LEU A 54 0.33 -1.49 4.27
C LEU A 54 0.34 -0.86 2.87
N ASP A 55 1.34 -1.23 2.06
CA ASP A 55 1.38 -0.96 0.62
C ASP A 55 0.39 -1.90 -0.09
N THR A 56 -0.84 -1.42 -0.34
CA THR A 56 -1.85 -2.25 -1.01
C THR A 56 -1.49 -2.56 -2.45
N GLY A 57 -0.71 -1.70 -3.08
CA GLY A 57 -0.17 -1.97 -4.41
C GLY A 57 0.75 -3.20 -4.44
N ALA A 58 1.49 -3.46 -3.37
CA ALA A 58 2.31 -4.67 -3.24
C ALA A 58 1.46 -5.94 -3.22
N MET A 59 0.25 -5.90 -2.65
CA MET A 59 -0.68 -7.04 -2.62
C MET A 59 -1.21 -7.36 -4.03
N TYR A 60 -1.65 -6.36 -4.79
CA TYR A 60 -2.06 -6.58 -6.19
C TYR A 60 -0.91 -7.08 -7.05
N ARG A 61 0.30 -6.60 -6.82
CA ARG A 61 1.51 -7.11 -7.47
C ARG A 61 1.80 -8.58 -7.09
N ALA A 62 1.47 -9.00 -5.87
CA ALA A 62 1.61 -10.40 -5.47
C ALA A 62 0.66 -11.32 -6.25
N TYR A 63 -0.61 -10.95 -6.38
CA TYR A 63 -1.54 -11.68 -7.25
C TYR A 63 -1.07 -11.68 -8.71
N THR A 64 -0.51 -10.58 -9.19
CA THR A 64 0.05 -10.50 -10.55
C THR A 64 1.24 -11.45 -10.71
N TRP A 65 2.15 -11.47 -9.75
CA TRP A 65 3.30 -12.37 -9.76
C TRP A 65 2.85 -13.85 -9.79
N ALA A 66 1.90 -14.22 -8.93
CA ALA A 66 1.33 -15.56 -8.88
C ALA A 66 0.71 -15.95 -10.22
N TYR A 67 -0.10 -15.09 -10.82
CA TYR A 67 -0.71 -15.30 -12.13
C TYR A 67 0.32 -15.48 -13.25
N LEU A 68 1.37 -14.67 -13.30
CA LEU A 68 2.42 -14.80 -14.28
C LEU A 68 3.18 -16.13 -14.13
N LYS A 69 3.38 -16.60 -12.89
CA LYS A 69 3.99 -17.90 -12.60
C LYS A 69 3.08 -19.05 -12.97
N ASP A 70 1.81 -18.96 -12.68
CA ASP A 70 0.84 -19.98 -13.08
C ASP A 70 0.77 -20.15 -14.60
N ARG A 71 0.80 -19.06 -15.36
CA ARG A 71 0.78 -19.09 -16.83
C ARG A 71 1.96 -19.84 -17.46
N GLU A 72 3.10 -19.92 -16.79
CA GLU A 72 4.24 -20.74 -17.27
C GLU A 72 3.86 -22.24 -17.35
N SER A 73 3.03 -22.70 -16.39
CA SER A 73 2.61 -24.10 -16.31
C SER A 73 1.21 -24.36 -16.85
N TYR A 74 0.35 -23.34 -16.82
CA TYR A 74 -1.07 -23.39 -17.20
C TYR A 74 -1.40 -22.21 -18.15
N PRO A 75 -1.06 -22.28 -19.45
CA PRO A 75 -1.18 -21.16 -20.38
C PRO A 75 -2.59 -20.56 -20.54
N HIS A 76 -3.62 -21.31 -20.20
CA HIS A 76 -5.03 -20.91 -20.32
C HIS A 76 -5.69 -20.56 -18.99
N ILE A 77 -4.93 -20.51 -17.88
CA ILE A 77 -5.49 -20.14 -16.57
C ILE A 77 -5.99 -18.69 -16.61
N SER A 78 -7.17 -18.45 -16.08
CA SER A 78 -7.67 -17.09 -15.87
C SER A 78 -7.02 -16.43 -14.67
N ILE A 79 -7.06 -15.08 -14.63
CA ILE A 79 -6.56 -14.31 -13.49
C ILE A 79 -7.29 -14.68 -12.20
N ALA A 80 -8.64 -14.82 -12.28
CA ALA A 80 -9.47 -15.18 -11.14
C ALA A 80 -9.13 -16.58 -10.59
N GLU A 81 -8.98 -17.57 -11.47
CA GLU A 81 -8.57 -18.92 -11.07
C GLU A 81 -7.20 -18.95 -10.41
N SER A 82 -6.23 -18.20 -10.92
CA SER A 82 -4.91 -18.09 -10.30
C SER A 82 -5.00 -17.44 -8.92
N ALA A 83 -5.78 -16.36 -8.78
CA ALA A 83 -5.86 -15.62 -7.53
C ALA A 83 -6.36 -16.47 -6.34
N ILE A 84 -7.32 -17.37 -6.57
CA ILE A 84 -7.86 -18.26 -5.53
C ILE A 84 -6.97 -19.45 -5.18
N ARG A 85 -5.95 -19.74 -5.98
CA ARG A 85 -5.02 -20.88 -5.78
C ARG A 85 -3.92 -20.58 -4.79
N HIS A 86 -3.63 -19.29 -4.55
CA HIS A 86 -2.47 -18.86 -3.81
C HIS A 86 -2.85 -18.12 -2.52
N GLU A 87 -2.15 -18.44 -1.45
CA GLU A 87 -2.24 -17.71 -0.18
C GLU A 87 -1.26 -16.53 -0.21
N ILE A 88 -1.82 -15.31 -0.30
CA ILE A 88 -1.03 -14.09 -0.13
C ILE A 88 -1.08 -13.67 1.33
N SER A 89 0.09 -13.41 1.91
CA SER A 89 0.22 -12.89 3.27
C SER A 89 1.17 -11.71 3.33
N VAL A 90 0.97 -10.84 4.32
CA VAL A 90 1.79 -9.66 4.54
C VAL A 90 2.27 -9.59 5.98
N THR A 91 3.48 -9.07 6.16
CA THR A 91 4.06 -8.73 7.45
C THR A 91 4.73 -7.36 7.34
N PHE A 92 5.11 -6.76 8.46
CA PHE A 92 5.63 -5.40 8.51
C PHE A 92 7.04 -5.40 9.11
N ASP A 93 7.93 -4.62 8.49
CA ASP A 93 9.30 -4.43 8.95
C ASP A 93 9.76 -3.00 8.64
N ASP A 94 10.14 -2.24 9.66
CA ASP A 94 10.69 -0.87 9.59
C ASP A 94 10.03 0.04 8.54
N GLY A 95 8.69 0.20 8.65
CA GLY A 95 7.92 1.05 7.75
C GLY A 95 7.81 0.47 6.33
N SER A 96 7.92 -0.84 6.18
CA SER A 96 7.78 -1.54 4.90
C SER A 96 6.81 -2.71 5.02
N THR A 97 6.13 -3.00 3.90
CA THR A 97 5.30 -4.20 3.73
C THR A 97 6.15 -5.30 3.12
N LEU A 98 6.26 -6.43 3.81
CA LEU A 98 6.83 -7.66 3.28
C LEU A 98 5.70 -8.56 2.79
N VAL A 99 5.88 -9.17 1.63
CA VAL A 99 4.82 -9.95 0.96
C VAL A 99 5.29 -11.37 0.70
N ARG A 100 4.42 -12.33 1.02
CA ARG A 100 4.65 -13.75 0.76
C ARG A 100 3.52 -14.32 -0.07
N CYS A 101 3.88 -15.29 -0.92
CA CYS A 101 2.95 -16.14 -1.66
C CYS A 101 3.26 -17.60 -1.29
N ASP A 102 2.29 -18.30 -0.73
CA ASP A 102 2.42 -19.68 -0.25
C ASP A 102 3.64 -19.88 0.70
N GLY A 103 3.83 -18.87 1.58
CA GLY A 103 4.95 -18.83 2.53
C GLY A 103 6.29 -18.37 1.95
N ARG A 104 6.47 -18.31 0.63
CA ARG A 104 7.69 -17.79 -0.03
C ARG A 104 7.70 -16.26 0.01
N ASP A 105 8.80 -15.65 0.44
CA ASP A 105 9.02 -14.22 0.33
C ASP A 105 9.20 -13.82 -1.15
N ILE A 106 8.32 -12.96 -1.63
CA ILE A 106 8.31 -12.43 -3.00
C ILE A 106 8.43 -10.89 -3.03
N THR A 107 8.77 -10.26 -1.91
CA THR A 107 8.81 -8.79 -1.74
C THR A 107 9.63 -8.09 -2.82
N ARG A 108 10.70 -8.70 -3.30
CA ARG A 108 11.53 -8.18 -4.38
C ARG A 108 10.97 -8.55 -5.75
N ASP A 109 10.49 -9.79 -5.91
CA ASP A 109 10.02 -10.34 -7.18
C ASP A 109 8.81 -9.58 -7.73
N ILE A 110 7.92 -9.11 -6.86
CA ILE A 110 6.74 -8.31 -7.23
C ILE A 110 7.05 -6.93 -7.82
N ARG A 111 8.32 -6.51 -7.83
CA ARG A 111 8.75 -5.22 -8.39
C ARG A 111 9.42 -5.37 -9.76
N SER A 112 9.39 -6.56 -10.35
CA SER A 112 9.92 -6.83 -11.69
C SER A 112 9.19 -6.02 -12.77
N VAL A 113 9.81 -5.93 -13.95
CA VAL A 113 9.25 -5.23 -15.11
C VAL A 113 7.95 -5.89 -15.56
N GLU A 114 7.93 -7.23 -15.61
CA GLU A 114 6.80 -8.05 -16.04
C GLU A 114 5.59 -7.83 -15.12
N VAL A 115 5.79 -7.89 -13.81
CA VAL A 115 4.73 -7.61 -12.83
C VAL A 115 4.25 -6.16 -12.96
N THR A 116 5.16 -5.22 -13.17
CA THR A 116 4.80 -3.80 -13.33
C THR A 116 3.95 -3.57 -14.58
N ALA A 117 4.22 -4.27 -15.68
CA ALA A 117 3.46 -4.18 -16.91
C ALA A 117 2.05 -4.79 -16.79
N ALA A 118 1.90 -5.92 -16.05
CA ALA A 118 0.65 -6.67 -15.98
C ALA A 118 -0.27 -6.24 -14.81
N VAL A 119 0.23 -5.52 -13.80
CA VAL A 119 -0.53 -5.26 -12.56
C VAL A 119 -1.83 -4.48 -12.78
N SER A 120 -1.91 -3.62 -13.78
CA SER A 120 -3.12 -2.84 -14.06
C SER A 120 -4.26 -3.75 -14.54
N GLU A 121 -3.97 -4.72 -15.42
CA GLU A 121 -4.92 -5.72 -15.89
C GLU A 121 -5.41 -6.60 -14.73
N VAL A 122 -4.48 -7.16 -13.95
CA VAL A 122 -4.81 -8.07 -12.84
C VAL A 122 -5.60 -7.36 -11.74
N SER A 123 -5.24 -6.13 -11.40
CA SER A 123 -5.92 -5.37 -10.35
C SER A 123 -7.32 -4.87 -10.76
N ALA A 124 -7.69 -4.96 -12.02
CA ALA A 124 -9.04 -4.63 -12.51
C ALA A 124 -10.02 -5.81 -12.36
N VAL A 125 -9.54 -7.03 -12.15
CA VAL A 125 -10.39 -8.23 -12.02
C VAL A 125 -11.10 -8.22 -10.66
N ALA A 126 -12.41 -8.38 -10.69
CA ALA A 126 -13.29 -8.28 -9.51
C ALA A 126 -12.88 -9.25 -8.39
N GLU A 127 -12.66 -10.50 -8.72
CA GLU A 127 -12.28 -11.55 -7.77
C GLU A 127 -10.94 -11.27 -7.09
N VAL A 128 -9.98 -10.74 -7.82
CA VAL A 128 -8.69 -10.30 -7.25
C VAL A 128 -8.89 -9.15 -6.27
N ARG A 129 -9.78 -8.21 -6.61
CA ARG A 129 -10.09 -7.08 -5.73
C ARG A 129 -10.77 -7.53 -4.45
N ASP A 130 -11.74 -8.43 -4.54
CA ASP A 130 -12.47 -8.95 -3.37
C ASP A 130 -11.49 -9.63 -2.40
N LEU A 131 -10.62 -10.51 -2.90
CA LEU A 131 -9.59 -11.17 -2.10
C LEU A 131 -8.61 -10.17 -1.49
N ALA A 132 -8.14 -9.20 -2.28
CA ALA A 132 -7.21 -8.19 -1.80
C ALA A 132 -7.83 -7.29 -0.72
N VAL A 133 -9.06 -6.81 -0.92
CA VAL A 133 -9.77 -5.95 0.04
C VAL A 133 -10.07 -6.71 1.34
N GLU A 134 -10.47 -7.98 1.26
CA GLU A 134 -10.66 -8.82 2.45
C GLU A 134 -9.36 -8.96 3.24
N LEU A 135 -8.25 -9.28 2.57
CA LEU A 135 -6.95 -9.41 3.21
C LEU A 135 -6.50 -8.07 3.83
N GLN A 136 -6.69 -6.94 3.13
CA GLN A 136 -6.38 -5.61 3.63
C GLN A 136 -7.15 -5.31 4.92
N ARG A 137 -8.47 -5.50 4.92
CA ARG A 137 -9.33 -5.26 6.10
C ARG A 137 -8.97 -6.15 7.27
N ARG A 138 -8.71 -7.43 7.03
CA ARG A 138 -8.28 -8.37 8.06
C ARG A 138 -6.94 -7.96 8.67
N THR A 139 -5.99 -7.54 7.85
CA THR A 139 -4.68 -7.06 8.29
C THR A 139 -4.82 -5.81 9.18
N VAL A 140 -5.63 -4.84 8.75
CA VAL A 140 -5.92 -3.63 9.54
C VAL A 140 -6.53 -3.98 10.89
N ALA A 141 -7.55 -4.84 10.90
CA ALA A 141 -8.22 -5.25 12.14
C ALA A 141 -7.23 -5.93 13.12
N THR A 142 -6.29 -6.72 12.62
CA THR A 142 -5.25 -7.36 13.42
C THR A 142 -4.30 -6.32 14.05
N GLU A 143 -3.80 -5.36 13.29
CA GLU A 143 -2.90 -4.33 13.80
C GLU A 143 -3.60 -3.43 14.84
N LEU A 144 -4.81 -2.95 14.53
CA LEU A 144 -5.59 -2.14 15.46
C LEU A 144 -5.91 -2.88 16.75
N SER A 145 -6.26 -4.17 16.68
CA SER A 145 -6.54 -4.98 17.87
C SER A 145 -5.30 -5.25 18.74
N SER A 146 -4.11 -5.19 18.13
CA SER A 146 -2.84 -5.25 18.87
C SER A 146 -2.43 -3.91 19.51
N GLY A 147 -3.21 -2.85 19.30
CA GLY A 147 -2.91 -1.50 19.77
C GLY A 147 -1.97 -0.72 18.86
N ARG A 148 -1.67 -1.21 17.66
CA ARG A 148 -0.81 -0.56 16.69
C ARG A 148 -1.64 0.16 15.62
N GLY A 149 -1.38 1.45 15.39
CA GLY A 149 -1.97 2.17 14.26
C GLY A 149 -1.47 1.65 12.92
N VAL A 150 -2.23 1.91 11.86
CA VAL A 150 -1.91 1.43 10.52
C VAL A 150 -2.14 2.52 9.47
N ILE A 151 -1.19 2.64 8.55
CA ILE A 151 -1.28 3.49 7.36
C ILE A 151 -1.48 2.58 6.16
N LEU A 152 -2.52 2.83 5.38
CA LEU A 152 -2.74 2.18 4.08
C LEU A 152 -2.50 3.18 2.97
N GLU A 153 -1.69 2.80 1.99
CA GLU A 153 -1.56 3.57 0.75
C GLU A 153 -2.21 2.85 -0.44
N GLY A 154 -2.91 3.61 -1.28
CA GLY A 154 -3.59 3.04 -2.45
C GLY A 154 -4.17 4.05 -3.42
N ARG A 155 -5.39 3.75 -3.88
CA ARG A 155 -6.18 4.54 -4.83
C ARG A 155 -7.61 4.78 -4.36
N ASP A 156 -8.13 3.88 -3.56
CA ASP A 156 -9.52 3.76 -3.14
C ASP A 156 -9.65 3.36 -1.67
N ILE A 157 -8.59 3.63 -0.88
CA ILE A 157 -8.56 3.22 0.53
C ILE A 157 -9.65 3.92 1.32
N GLY A 158 -9.65 5.26 1.29
CA GLY A 158 -10.60 6.07 2.04
C GLY A 158 -12.02 6.04 1.49
N SER A 159 -12.20 5.67 0.23
CA SER A 159 -13.53 5.61 -0.41
C SER A 159 -14.17 4.21 -0.39
N THR A 160 -13.37 3.15 -0.39
CA THR A 160 -13.86 1.76 -0.58
C THR A 160 -13.33 0.79 0.46
N VAL A 161 -12.02 0.74 0.67
CA VAL A 161 -11.39 -0.25 1.55
C VAL A 161 -11.72 0.04 3.01
N LEU A 162 -11.45 1.27 3.45
CA LEU A 162 -11.65 1.77 4.81
C LEU A 162 -12.47 3.07 4.80
N PRO A 163 -13.78 3.01 4.44
CA PRO A 163 -14.61 4.21 4.39
C PRO A 163 -14.78 4.88 5.75
N ASN A 164 -14.47 4.18 6.83
CA ASN A 164 -14.53 4.68 8.20
C ASN A 164 -13.13 4.91 8.83
N ALA A 165 -12.06 5.02 8.01
CA ALA A 165 -10.74 5.38 8.52
C ALA A 165 -10.80 6.73 9.24
N GLU A 166 -10.15 6.84 10.40
CA GLU A 166 -10.19 8.03 11.24
C GLU A 166 -9.51 9.24 10.59
N VAL A 167 -8.52 8.99 9.73
CA VAL A 167 -7.82 10.04 8.98
C VAL A 167 -7.69 9.60 7.53
N LYS A 168 -8.08 10.48 6.61
CA LYS A 168 -7.98 10.24 5.18
C LYS A 168 -7.27 11.37 4.49
N PHE A 169 -6.26 11.04 3.70
CA PHE A 169 -5.53 11.96 2.86
C PHE A 169 -5.68 11.60 1.39
N PHE A 170 -5.78 12.62 0.56
CA PHE A 170 -5.67 12.50 -0.89
C PHE A 170 -4.46 13.31 -1.36
N LEU A 171 -3.36 12.62 -1.67
CA LEU A 171 -2.12 13.25 -2.10
C LEU A 171 -2.12 13.41 -3.62
N THR A 172 -2.02 14.64 -4.08
CA THR A 172 -1.95 14.98 -5.51
C THR A 172 -0.71 15.83 -5.82
N ALA A 173 -0.39 15.96 -7.10
CA ALA A 173 0.59 16.91 -7.63
C ALA A 173 0.37 17.05 -9.14
N ASP A 174 0.87 18.15 -9.72
CA ASP A 174 0.84 18.35 -11.18
C ASP A 174 1.44 17.16 -11.93
N PRO A 175 0.89 16.77 -13.10
CA PRO A 175 1.40 15.66 -13.89
C PRO A 175 2.88 15.79 -14.24
N SER A 176 3.37 17.00 -14.52
CA SER A 176 4.79 17.28 -14.80
C SER A 176 5.68 17.03 -13.57
N ALA A 177 5.25 17.46 -12.38
CA ALA A 177 5.97 17.23 -11.13
C ALA A 177 6.03 15.73 -10.79
N ARG A 178 4.92 15.00 -11.00
CA ARG A 178 4.85 13.55 -10.80
C ARG A 178 5.76 12.79 -11.76
N ALA A 179 5.79 13.18 -13.03
CA ALA A 179 6.65 12.58 -14.03
C ALA A 179 8.13 12.85 -13.75
N ALA A 180 8.49 14.06 -13.34
CA ALA A 180 9.87 14.39 -12.96
C ALA A 180 10.34 13.53 -11.77
N ARG A 181 9.53 13.38 -10.71
CA ARG A 181 9.83 12.52 -9.56
C ARG A 181 10.04 11.07 -10.00
N ARG A 182 9.13 10.55 -10.82
CA ARG A 182 9.20 9.16 -11.28
C ARG A 182 10.36 8.93 -12.24
N GLY A 183 10.69 9.89 -13.11
CA GLY A 183 11.86 9.84 -13.97
C GLY A 183 13.18 9.75 -13.18
N LEU A 184 13.29 10.53 -12.09
CA LEU A 184 14.45 10.44 -11.18
C LEU A 184 14.54 9.06 -10.49
N GLU A 185 13.43 8.45 -10.13
CA GLU A 185 13.41 7.11 -9.52
C GLU A 185 13.79 5.99 -10.49
N THR A 186 13.39 6.11 -11.76
CA THR A 186 13.52 5.03 -12.75
C THR A 186 14.66 5.24 -13.75
N GLY A 187 15.23 6.46 -13.82
CA GLY A 187 16.22 6.83 -14.82
C GLY A 187 15.64 7.01 -16.24
N GLN A 188 14.32 7.13 -16.37
CA GLN A 188 13.61 7.30 -17.64
C GLN A 188 13.42 8.78 -17.98
N GLU A 189 13.27 9.08 -19.27
CA GLU A 189 12.98 10.43 -19.74
C GLU A 189 11.58 10.88 -19.27
N VAL A 190 11.48 12.14 -18.83
CA VAL A 190 10.24 12.71 -18.26
C VAL A 190 9.07 12.64 -19.24
N SER A 191 9.32 12.84 -20.54
CA SER A 191 8.30 12.77 -21.60
C SER A 191 7.66 11.39 -21.72
N GLU A 192 8.44 10.33 -21.62
CA GLU A 192 7.94 8.95 -21.66
C GLU A 192 7.14 8.61 -20.37
N VAL A 193 7.65 9.08 -19.23
CA VAL A 193 7.01 8.84 -17.95
C VAL A 193 5.66 9.57 -17.82
N ILE A 194 5.50 10.74 -18.41
CA ILE A 194 4.24 11.49 -18.41
C ILE A 194 3.11 10.68 -19.06
N GLU A 195 3.37 10.10 -20.24
CA GLU A 195 2.39 9.27 -20.94
C GLU A 195 1.98 8.03 -20.13
N LEU A 196 2.96 7.36 -19.54
CA LEU A 196 2.72 6.19 -18.69
C LEU A 196 1.89 6.53 -17.45
N ILE A 197 2.17 7.67 -16.81
CA ILE A 197 1.42 8.13 -15.62
C ILE A 197 -0.02 8.48 -16.04
N GLN A 198 -0.22 9.21 -17.13
CA GLN A 198 -1.54 9.59 -17.61
C GLN A 198 -2.38 8.38 -18.02
N ALA A 199 -1.81 7.43 -18.74
CA ALA A 199 -2.48 6.18 -19.09
C ALA A 199 -2.91 5.39 -17.85
N ARG A 200 -2.04 5.33 -16.82
CA ARG A 200 -2.34 4.64 -15.58
C ARG A 200 -3.42 5.36 -14.75
N ASP A 201 -3.34 6.69 -14.65
CA ASP A 201 -4.34 7.48 -13.92
C ASP A 201 -5.70 7.38 -14.60
N LEU A 202 -5.74 7.37 -15.94
CA LEU A 202 -6.96 7.14 -16.70
C LEU A 202 -7.53 5.75 -16.39
N ALA A 203 -6.72 4.71 -16.46
CA ALA A 203 -7.15 3.34 -16.15
C ALA A 203 -7.65 3.23 -14.70
N ASP A 204 -6.94 3.83 -13.72
CA ASP A 204 -7.32 3.82 -12.31
C ASP A 204 -8.63 4.61 -12.07
N SER A 205 -8.89 5.68 -12.81
CA SER A 205 -10.07 6.56 -12.64
C SER A 205 -11.32 6.04 -13.35
N THR A 206 -11.15 5.30 -14.46
CA THR A 206 -12.26 4.83 -15.30
C THR A 206 -12.66 3.38 -15.04
N ARG A 207 -11.92 2.66 -14.19
CA ARG A 207 -12.29 1.28 -13.84
C ARG A 207 -13.67 1.22 -13.19
N GLU A 208 -14.43 0.21 -13.53
CA GLU A 208 -15.81 0.05 -13.07
C GLU A 208 -15.88 -0.15 -11.55
N GLN A 209 -14.95 -0.95 -11.00
CA GLN A 209 -14.89 -1.21 -9.58
C GLN A 209 -13.81 -0.36 -8.90
N SER A 210 -14.19 0.34 -7.83
CA SER A 210 -13.29 1.12 -6.97
C SER A 210 -12.38 2.08 -7.75
N PRO A 211 -12.94 3.03 -8.51
CA PRO A 211 -12.14 4.01 -9.25
C PRO A 211 -11.29 4.87 -8.31
N LEU A 212 -10.16 5.36 -8.82
CA LEU A 212 -9.38 6.39 -8.14
C LEU A 212 -10.26 7.63 -7.95
N ARG A 213 -10.62 7.92 -6.71
CA ARG A 213 -11.37 9.12 -6.34
C ARG A 213 -11.04 9.57 -4.93
N LYS A 214 -11.08 10.87 -4.72
CA LYS A 214 -10.98 11.44 -3.38
C LYS A 214 -12.24 11.11 -2.58
N ALA A 215 -12.10 10.56 -1.37
CA ALA A 215 -13.21 10.42 -0.43
C ALA A 215 -13.70 11.82 0.01
N GLU A 216 -15.00 11.98 0.29
CA GLU A 216 -15.59 13.28 0.60
C GLU A 216 -14.94 13.95 1.82
N ASP A 217 -14.58 13.15 2.82
CA ASP A 217 -13.95 13.56 4.07
C ASP A 217 -12.40 13.51 4.03
N ALA A 218 -11.79 13.25 2.85
CA ALA A 218 -10.34 13.22 2.72
C ALA A 218 -9.76 14.65 2.63
N ILE A 219 -8.71 14.86 3.42
CA ILE A 219 -7.87 16.06 3.35
C ILE A 219 -7.02 15.98 2.09
N GLU A 220 -7.22 16.90 1.16
CA GLU A 220 -6.40 16.99 -0.03
C GLU A 220 -5.09 17.73 0.26
N ILE A 221 -3.99 17.16 -0.21
CA ILE A 221 -2.66 17.76 -0.12
C ILE A 221 -2.07 17.82 -1.52
N ASP A 222 -1.94 19.02 -2.05
CA ASP A 222 -1.19 19.27 -3.29
C ASP A 222 0.30 19.35 -2.99
N ALA A 223 1.02 18.32 -3.37
CA ALA A 223 2.47 18.20 -3.18
C ALA A 223 3.28 18.74 -4.36
N THR A 224 2.70 19.50 -5.28
CA THR A 224 3.40 20.01 -6.49
C THR A 224 4.71 20.71 -6.11
N HIS A 225 4.65 21.58 -5.11
CA HIS A 225 5.77 22.40 -4.65
C HIS A 225 6.30 22.04 -3.26
N LEU A 226 5.77 20.95 -2.66
CA LEU A 226 6.17 20.51 -1.33
C LEU A 226 7.24 19.41 -1.42
N SER A 227 8.18 19.45 -0.51
CA SER A 227 9.08 18.33 -0.21
C SER A 227 8.32 17.19 0.49
N ALA A 228 8.90 15.99 0.46
CA ALA A 228 8.32 14.85 1.17
C ALA A 228 8.21 15.12 2.68
N ASP A 229 9.21 15.79 3.27
CA ASP A 229 9.23 16.11 4.70
C ASP A 229 8.12 17.09 5.07
N GLU A 230 7.87 18.13 4.27
CA GLU A 230 6.77 19.08 4.51
C GLU A 230 5.41 18.38 4.44
N VAL A 231 5.20 17.46 3.48
CA VAL A 231 3.97 16.67 3.40
C VAL A 231 3.81 15.77 4.63
N VAL A 232 4.89 15.13 5.08
CA VAL A 232 4.89 14.28 6.29
C VAL A 232 4.54 15.08 7.53
N GLU A 233 5.07 16.31 7.70
CA GLU A 233 4.73 17.15 8.83
C GLU A 233 3.26 17.56 8.85
N VAL A 234 2.70 17.92 7.70
CA VAL A 234 1.26 18.24 7.56
C VAL A 234 0.40 17.03 7.94
N MET A 235 0.71 15.85 7.40
CA MET A 235 -0.03 14.62 7.71
C MET A 235 0.11 14.22 9.17
N HIS A 236 1.33 14.27 9.72
CA HIS A 236 1.58 13.92 11.10
C HIS A 236 0.83 14.82 12.08
N SER A 237 0.83 16.14 11.85
CA SER A 237 0.05 17.09 12.67
C SER A 237 -1.44 16.71 12.70
N ARG A 238 -2.03 16.36 11.55
CA ARG A 238 -3.44 15.96 11.48
C ARG A 238 -3.73 14.64 12.19
N ILE A 239 -2.80 13.70 12.14
CA ILE A 239 -2.93 12.44 12.89
C ILE A 239 -2.91 12.71 14.40
N LEU A 240 -2.03 13.59 14.88
CA LEU A 240 -1.96 13.99 16.28
C LEU A 240 -3.25 14.69 16.74
N ASP A 241 -3.84 15.57 15.93
CA ASP A 241 -5.10 16.24 16.23
C ASP A 241 -6.20 15.22 16.52
N VAL A 242 -6.30 14.16 15.70
CA VAL A 242 -7.31 13.09 15.84
C VAL A 242 -6.98 12.12 16.99
N ALA A 243 -5.70 11.81 17.20
CA ALA A 243 -5.25 10.92 18.26
C ALA A 243 -5.45 11.51 19.68
N SER A 244 -5.60 12.83 19.75
CA SER A 244 -5.79 13.57 21.02
C SER A 244 -7.25 13.68 21.45
N LEU A 245 -8.18 13.25 20.59
CA LEU A 245 -9.62 13.21 20.84
C LEU A 245 -10.05 11.86 21.45
#